data_958d6953893fa8056c8fa53d86b09683
#
_entry.id   958d6953893fa8056c8fa53d86b09683
#
_cell.length_a   1.000
_cell.length_b   1.000
_cell.length_c   1.000
_cell.angle_alpha   90.00
_cell.angle_beta   90.00
_cell.angle_gamma   90.00
#
_symmetry.space_group_name_H-M   'P 1'
#
loop_
_entity.id
_entity.type
_entity.pdbx_description
1 polymer ?
#
loop_
_entity_poly.entity_id
_entity_poly.type
_entity_poly.pdbx_seq_one_letter_code
_entity_poly.pdbx_strand_id
1 'polypeptide(L)'
;IWTCTGAANQKWTAPSGGTTPPGPGAMAVAPYLYNGWGSPPSPTTVMNATGVKWFTLAFVLSNGYCNPQWDGGRPLTGGVDQQTINTVRSAGGDVIPSFGGWSGNKLESSCGSAGELAAAYQKVINAYGLKAIDIDIEAAAYDSPTVQQRTVDALKTVRANNPGIKVYITFGTGQNGPDNSLISKAAASGLTVDSWTIMPFNFGGAGQNMGQLTLRAAEGLKNTVKSAYGYSDDQAYRHTGISSMNGITDNGETVTVNDFRTILGYAQQRHLARLTFWSVNRDRPCTGGGADTCSGVSQQPWDFTRVFAQYTG
;
A
#
# COMPACT_ATOMS: atom_id res chain seq x y z
N ILE A 1 -38.40 -33.69 -2.43
CA ILE A 1 -37.96 -33.06 -1.14
C ILE A 1 -37.61 -34.22 -0.22
N TRP A 2 -36.35 -34.41 0.08
CA TRP A 2 -35.91 -35.44 1.01
C TRP A 2 -36.01 -34.89 2.45
N THR A 3 -36.65 -35.67 3.30
CA THR A 3 -36.79 -35.31 4.72
C THR A 3 -35.44 -35.47 5.40
N CYS A 4 -35.00 -34.44 6.13
CA CYS A 4 -33.74 -34.47 6.88
C CYS A 4 -33.95 -35.38 8.13
N THR A 5 -33.34 -36.56 8.15
CA THR A 5 -33.49 -37.54 9.23
C THR A 5 -32.32 -37.57 10.21
N GLY A 6 -31.29 -36.75 9.98
CA GLY A 6 -30.08 -36.74 10.80
C GLY A 6 -29.16 -37.97 10.62
N ALA A 7 -29.39 -38.79 9.59
CA ALA A 7 -28.54 -39.94 9.29
C ALA A 7 -27.08 -39.51 8.98
N ALA A 8 -26.12 -40.41 9.16
CA ALA A 8 -24.69 -40.11 9.03
C ALA A 8 -24.31 -39.54 7.65
N ASN A 9 -25.01 -39.97 6.58
CA ASN A 9 -24.84 -39.43 5.24
C ASN A 9 -25.46 -38.04 5.00
N GLN A 10 -26.18 -37.50 5.98
CA GLN A 10 -26.77 -36.16 6.00
C GLN A 10 -26.02 -35.22 6.95
N LYS A 11 -25.02 -35.74 7.67
CA LYS A 11 -24.13 -34.92 8.53
C LYS A 11 -22.92 -34.52 7.72
N TRP A 12 -22.95 -33.29 7.26
CA TRP A 12 -21.76 -32.61 6.73
C TRP A 12 -20.95 -32.15 7.93
N THR A 13 -19.85 -32.81 8.25
CA THR A 13 -18.78 -32.16 8.98
C THR A 13 -18.12 -31.22 8.01
N ALA A 14 -18.28 -29.92 8.21
CA ALA A 14 -17.37 -28.96 7.60
C ALA A 14 -15.95 -29.48 7.88
N PRO A 15 -15.03 -29.52 6.89
CA PRO A 15 -13.63 -29.80 7.17
C PRO A 15 -13.26 -28.90 8.34
N SER A 16 -12.68 -29.49 9.40
CA SER A 16 -12.19 -28.76 10.55
C SER A 16 -11.30 -27.64 10.00
N GLY A 17 -11.83 -26.42 10.06
CA GLY A 17 -11.32 -25.31 9.31
C GLY A 17 -9.85 -25.13 9.60
N GLY A 18 -9.06 -25.18 8.57
CA GLY A 18 -7.91 -24.33 8.56
C GLY A 18 -8.46 -22.94 8.88
N THR A 19 -8.07 -22.37 10.01
CA THR A 19 -8.44 -21.02 10.37
C THR A 19 -8.00 -20.14 9.20
N THR A 20 -8.97 -19.67 8.41
CA THR A 20 -8.69 -18.63 7.43
C THR A 20 -7.97 -17.55 8.22
N PRO A 21 -6.73 -17.19 7.86
CA PRO A 21 -6.05 -16.12 8.57
C PRO A 21 -7.03 -14.95 8.67
N PRO A 22 -7.16 -14.28 9.82
CA PRO A 22 -8.02 -13.12 9.91
C PRO A 22 -7.64 -12.18 8.77
N GLY A 23 -8.62 -11.67 8.06
CA GLY A 23 -8.40 -10.71 6.98
C GLY A 23 -7.58 -9.53 7.50
N PRO A 24 -6.94 -8.74 6.61
CA PRO A 24 -6.06 -7.65 6.99
C PRO A 24 -6.77 -6.54 7.80
N GLY A 25 -8.09 -6.60 7.91
CA GLY A 25 -8.88 -5.67 8.70
C GLY A 25 -8.77 -4.22 8.21
N ALA A 26 -8.97 -3.27 9.11
CA ALA A 26 -8.95 -1.85 8.76
C ALA A 26 -7.59 -1.35 8.20
N MET A 27 -6.50 -2.03 8.51
CA MET A 27 -5.16 -1.73 7.97
C MET A 27 -5.05 -1.97 6.47
N ALA A 28 -5.88 -2.85 5.89
CA ALA A 28 -5.88 -3.13 4.46
C ALA A 28 -6.20 -1.89 3.62
N VAL A 29 -6.98 -0.97 4.18
CA VAL A 29 -7.34 0.29 3.55
C VAL A 29 -6.64 1.42 4.29
N ALA A 30 -5.51 1.82 3.77
CA ALA A 30 -4.70 2.90 4.31
C ALA A 30 -4.29 3.83 3.17
N PRO A 31 -5.19 4.73 2.71
CA PRO A 31 -4.88 5.65 1.62
C PRO A 31 -3.72 6.57 1.99
N TYR A 32 -2.95 6.97 0.98
CA TYR A 32 -1.82 7.87 1.19
C TYR A 32 -2.30 9.25 1.62
N LEU A 33 -1.69 9.76 2.70
CA LEU A 33 -1.80 11.12 3.18
C LEU A 33 -0.40 11.74 3.19
N TYR A 34 -0.27 12.92 2.61
CA TYR A 34 1.00 13.60 2.45
C TYR A 34 0.96 15.00 3.07
N ASN A 35 1.86 15.26 4.03
CA ASN A 35 1.89 16.53 4.78
C ASN A 35 2.79 17.60 4.17
N GLY A 36 3.60 17.27 3.16
CA GLY A 36 4.60 18.19 2.62
C GLY A 36 4.01 19.33 1.78
N TRP A 37 3.01 19.03 0.96
CA TRP A 37 2.32 19.98 0.08
C TRP A 37 0.97 19.42 -0.38
N GLY A 38 0.28 20.10 -1.31
CA GLY A 38 -1.04 19.64 -1.79
C GLY A 38 -2.16 19.90 -0.80
N SER A 39 -2.02 20.87 0.09
CA SER A 39 -3.04 21.26 1.09
C SER A 39 -3.60 20.05 1.83
N PRO A 40 -2.82 19.34 2.63
CA PRO A 40 -3.24 18.10 3.28
C PRO A 40 -4.52 18.32 4.10
N PRO A 41 -5.53 17.44 3.95
CA PRO A 41 -6.74 17.53 4.74
C PRO A 41 -6.49 17.13 6.19
N SER A 42 -7.32 17.60 7.12
CA SER A 42 -7.34 17.04 8.46
C SER A 42 -7.71 15.56 8.39
N PRO A 43 -6.91 14.64 8.95
CA PRO A 43 -7.21 13.21 8.91
C PRO A 43 -8.53 12.88 9.61
N THR A 44 -8.89 13.59 10.68
CA THR A 44 -10.18 13.38 11.38
C THR A 44 -11.37 13.75 10.53
N THR A 45 -11.26 14.78 9.68
CA THR A 45 -12.31 15.11 8.71
C THR A 45 -12.55 13.97 7.76
N VAL A 46 -11.48 13.36 7.22
CA VAL A 46 -11.58 12.22 6.31
C VAL A 46 -12.13 10.99 7.04
N MET A 47 -11.61 10.68 8.23
CA MET A 47 -12.08 9.55 9.05
C MET A 47 -13.56 9.65 9.36
N ASN A 48 -14.05 10.82 9.75
CA ASN A 48 -15.46 11.05 10.09
C ASN A 48 -16.36 10.96 8.84
N ALA A 49 -15.88 11.43 7.69
CA ALA A 49 -16.66 11.42 6.45
C ALA A 49 -16.73 10.04 5.77
N THR A 50 -15.76 9.15 6.02
CA THR A 50 -15.58 7.92 5.23
C THR A 50 -15.55 6.65 6.06
N GLY A 51 -15.24 6.73 7.34
CA GLY A 51 -15.02 5.58 8.22
C GLY A 51 -13.62 4.95 8.09
N VAL A 52 -12.74 5.44 7.22
CA VAL A 52 -11.36 4.96 7.13
C VAL A 52 -10.64 5.18 8.48
N LYS A 53 -9.79 4.22 8.88
CA LYS A 53 -9.09 4.26 10.17
C LYS A 53 -7.57 4.31 10.05
N TRP A 54 -7.04 3.96 8.90
CA TRP A 54 -5.61 3.90 8.66
C TRP A 54 -5.20 4.80 7.50
N PHE A 55 -4.00 5.37 7.60
CA PHE A 55 -3.39 6.14 6.52
C PHE A 55 -1.96 5.66 6.27
N THR A 56 -1.57 5.59 5.01
CA THR A 56 -0.15 5.49 4.64
C THR A 56 0.41 6.90 4.63
N LEU A 57 1.31 7.21 5.57
CA LEU A 57 1.86 8.56 5.70
C LEU A 57 3.15 8.68 4.88
N ALA A 58 3.16 9.53 3.89
CA ALA A 58 4.23 9.71 2.92
C ALA A 58 5.03 10.99 3.22
N PHE A 59 6.32 11.04 3.00
CA PHE A 59 7.28 9.96 2.82
C PHE A 59 8.43 10.14 3.79
N VAL A 60 8.95 9.04 4.32
CA VAL A 60 10.22 9.06 5.06
C VAL A 60 11.35 8.92 4.06
N LEU A 61 12.23 9.92 4.02
CA LEU A 61 13.36 10.02 3.12
C LEU A 61 14.67 10.20 3.89
N SER A 62 15.77 10.20 3.17
CA SER A 62 17.10 10.53 3.69
C SER A 62 17.31 12.05 3.72
N ASN A 63 17.93 12.56 4.75
CA ASN A 63 18.42 13.95 4.78
C ASN A 63 19.72 14.18 3.98
N GLY A 64 20.05 13.28 3.07
CA GLY A 64 21.32 13.24 2.33
C GLY A 64 22.30 12.21 2.85
N TYR A 65 22.03 11.63 4.03
CA TYR A 65 22.78 10.55 4.68
C TYR A 65 21.84 9.42 5.05
N CYS A 66 22.31 8.33 5.65
CA CYS A 66 21.48 7.25 6.15
C CYS A 66 20.75 7.64 7.46
N ASN A 67 19.98 8.73 7.42
CA ASN A 67 19.23 9.23 8.56
C ASN A 67 17.81 9.62 8.13
N PRO A 68 16.76 8.94 8.67
CA PRO A 68 15.38 9.15 8.26
C PRO A 68 14.82 10.49 8.76
N GLN A 69 14.21 11.22 7.83
CA GLN A 69 13.41 12.42 8.10
C GLN A 69 12.20 12.42 7.15
N TRP A 70 11.12 13.07 7.55
CA TRP A 70 9.99 13.29 6.67
C TRP A 70 10.39 14.24 5.53
N ASP A 71 10.19 13.80 4.30
CA ASP A 71 10.64 14.44 3.05
C ASP A 71 12.15 14.81 3.03
N GLY A 72 12.93 14.17 3.86
CA GLY A 72 14.36 14.45 3.98
C GLY A 72 14.70 15.76 4.71
N GLY A 73 13.72 16.51 5.20
CA GLY A 73 13.93 17.82 5.83
C GLY A 73 13.10 18.09 7.08
N ARG A 74 11.94 17.46 7.23
CA ARG A 74 11.11 17.62 8.42
C ARG A 74 11.55 16.65 9.52
N PRO A 75 11.50 17.07 10.80
CA PRO A 75 11.98 16.23 11.89
C PRO A 75 11.17 14.93 12.01
N LEU A 76 11.86 13.85 12.36
CA LEU A 76 11.20 12.56 12.58
C LEU A 76 10.17 12.65 13.71
N THR A 77 10.48 13.39 14.77
CA THR A 77 9.57 13.59 15.91
C THR A 77 9.40 15.08 16.21
N GLY A 78 8.28 15.45 16.84
CA GLY A 78 8.00 16.83 17.25
C GLY A 78 7.43 17.74 16.16
N GLY A 79 7.33 17.29 14.90
CA GLY A 79 6.81 18.08 13.77
C GLY A 79 5.36 17.74 13.40
N VAL A 80 4.94 18.26 12.24
CA VAL A 80 3.57 18.09 11.72
C VAL A 80 3.22 16.61 11.49
N ASP A 81 4.19 15.81 11.08
CA ASP A 81 3.94 14.38 10.81
C ASP A 81 3.63 13.62 12.10
N GLN A 82 4.35 13.88 13.19
CA GLN A 82 4.01 13.32 14.50
C GLN A 82 2.66 13.83 15.01
N GLN A 83 2.32 15.10 14.79
CA GLN A 83 1.01 15.64 15.14
C GLN A 83 -0.11 14.92 14.38
N THR A 84 0.08 14.66 13.08
CA THR A 84 -0.84 13.88 12.27
C THR A 84 -1.02 12.47 12.83
N ILE A 85 0.07 11.78 13.17
CA ILE A 85 0.03 10.43 13.76
C ILE A 85 -0.76 10.45 15.08
N ASN A 86 -0.46 11.41 15.96
CA ASN A 86 -1.15 11.55 17.23
C ASN A 86 -2.66 11.82 17.04
N THR A 87 -3.00 12.66 16.07
CA THR A 87 -4.39 12.99 15.73
C THR A 87 -5.15 11.75 15.24
N VAL A 88 -4.57 10.98 14.31
CA VAL A 88 -5.15 9.74 13.80
C VAL A 88 -5.36 8.73 14.93
N ARG A 89 -4.36 8.54 15.78
CA ARG A 89 -4.43 7.59 16.90
C ARG A 89 -5.46 8.01 17.96
N SER A 90 -5.55 9.29 18.27
CA SER A 90 -6.56 9.82 19.20
C SER A 90 -7.99 9.63 18.67
N ALA A 91 -8.16 9.54 17.36
CA ALA A 91 -9.42 9.22 16.69
C ALA A 91 -9.68 7.72 16.51
N GLY A 92 -8.86 6.86 17.14
CA GLY A 92 -9.01 5.40 17.10
C GLY A 92 -8.49 4.73 15.82
N GLY A 93 -7.62 5.42 15.07
CA GLY A 93 -6.93 4.89 13.90
C GLY A 93 -5.45 4.62 14.14
N ASP A 94 -4.69 4.40 13.07
CA ASP A 94 -3.23 4.30 13.10
C ASP A 94 -2.63 4.63 11.72
N VAL A 95 -1.32 4.61 11.60
CA VAL A 95 -0.61 4.96 10.38
C VAL A 95 0.41 3.91 9.96
N ILE A 96 0.72 3.93 8.69
CA ILE A 96 1.80 3.14 8.06
C ILE A 96 2.75 4.16 7.43
N PRO A 97 3.90 4.49 8.04
CA PRO A 97 4.90 5.30 7.37
C PRO A 97 5.40 4.62 6.09
N SER A 98 5.45 5.38 5.01
CA SER A 98 5.98 4.95 3.72
C SER A 98 7.35 5.55 3.49
N PHE A 99 8.30 4.71 3.13
CA PHE A 99 9.67 5.08 2.81
C PHE A 99 9.83 5.13 1.29
N GLY A 100 10.47 6.17 0.77
CA GLY A 100 10.77 6.27 -0.65
C GLY A 100 9.85 7.21 -1.43
N GLY A 101 9.07 6.67 -2.37
CA GLY A 101 8.27 7.47 -3.30
C GLY A 101 9.06 7.93 -4.53
N TRP A 102 8.45 8.74 -5.40
CA TRP A 102 9.07 9.17 -6.66
C TRP A 102 10.25 10.13 -6.47
N SER A 103 10.11 11.14 -5.62
CA SER A 103 11.07 12.24 -5.46
C SER A 103 11.94 12.11 -4.21
N GLY A 104 13.01 12.89 -4.15
CA GLY A 104 13.90 13.04 -2.99
C GLY A 104 14.94 11.93 -2.82
N ASN A 105 15.76 12.07 -1.78
CA ASN A 105 16.85 11.13 -1.50
C ASN A 105 16.31 9.90 -0.75
N LYS A 106 16.47 8.71 -1.32
CA LYS A 106 15.99 7.46 -0.74
C LYS A 106 16.97 6.94 0.31
N LEU A 107 16.46 6.47 1.45
CA LEU A 107 17.28 5.74 2.44
C LEU A 107 17.91 4.50 1.81
N GLU A 108 17.17 3.79 0.98
CA GLU A 108 17.57 2.58 0.27
C GLU A 108 18.85 2.79 -0.57
N SER A 109 19.00 4.00 -1.13
CA SER A 109 20.19 4.39 -1.90
C SER A 109 21.26 5.08 -1.06
N SER A 110 20.87 5.81 -0.01
CA SER A 110 21.78 6.62 0.80
C SER A 110 22.51 5.82 1.88
N CYS A 111 21.92 4.74 2.38
CA CYS A 111 22.57 3.86 3.34
C CYS A 111 23.62 2.99 2.65
N GLY A 112 24.79 2.85 3.25
CA GLY A 112 25.91 2.10 2.67
C GLY A 112 25.76 0.59 2.72
N SER A 113 24.94 0.07 3.65
CA SER A 113 24.75 -1.35 3.88
C SER A 113 23.30 -1.70 4.26
N ALA A 114 22.95 -2.98 4.17
CA ALA A 114 21.68 -3.48 4.64
C ALA A 114 21.49 -3.29 6.16
N GLY A 115 22.56 -3.40 6.93
CA GLY A 115 22.53 -3.16 8.38
C GLY A 115 22.21 -1.70 8.73
N GLU A 116 22.83 -0.75 8.03
CA GLU A 116 22.52 0.68 8.20
C GLU A 116 21.09 1.00 7.80
N LEU A 117 20.61 0.45 6.68
CA LEU A 117 19.24 0.64 6.24
C LEU A 117 18.24 0.03 7.22
N ALA A 118 18.51 -1.16 7.74
CA ALA A 118 17.69 -1.79 8.76
C ALA A 118 17.63 -0.94 10.04
N ALA A 119 18.76 -0.35 10.45
CA ALA A 119 18.81 0.57 11.60
C ALA A 119 18.00 1.85 11.35
N ALA A 120 18.03 2.39 10.13
CA ALA A 120 17.22 3.55 9.75
C ALA A 120 15.71 3.23 9.82
N TYR A 121 15.28 2.10 9.28
CA TYR A 121 13.89 1.64 9.41
C TYR A 121 13.50 1.44 10.89
N GLN A 122 14.37 0.77 11.67
CA GLN A 122 14.13 0.52 13.09
C GLN A 122 13.98 1.81 13.89
N LYS A 123 14.74 2.85 13.55
CA LYS A 123 14.62 4.17 14.19
C LYS A 123 13.20 4.74 14.04
N VAL A 124 12.61 4.62 12.87
CA VAL A 124 11.23 5.08 12.61
C VAL A 124 10.21 4.18 13.32
N ILE A 125 10.41 2.86 13.26
CA ILE A 125 9.55 1.89 13.97
C ILE A 125 9.51 2.19 15.45
N ASN A 126 10.67 2.43 16.06
CA ASN A 126 10.80 2.72 17.51
C ASN A 126 10.19 4.09 17.88
N ALA A 127 10.39 5.10 17.02
CA ALA A 127 9.88 6.44 17.26
C ALA A 127 8.35 6.48 17.43
N TYR A 128 7.65 5.59 16.75
CA TYR A 128 6.20 5.59 16.72
C TYR A 128 5.55 4.28 17.20
N GLY A 129 6.31 3.25 17.55
CA GLY A 129 5.78 1.93 17.92
C GLY A 129 4.91 1.34 16.82
N LEU A 130 5.46 1.23 15.62
CA LEU A 130 4.73 0.90 14.41
C LEU A 130 4.29 -0.56 14.36
N LYS A 131 3.11 -0.80 13.79
CA LYS A 131 2.57 -2.13 13.47
C LYS A 131 2.84 -2.54 12.03
N ALA A 132 3.12 -1.57 11.16
CA ALA A 132 3.40 -1.79 9.74
C ALA A 132 4.33 -0.70 9.19
N ILE A 133 5.08 -1.04 8.16
CA ILE A 133 5.84 -0.13 7.31
C ILE A 133 5.55 -0.43 5.85
N ASP A 134 5.67 0.58 5.01
CA ASP A 134 5.59 0.50 3.56
C ASP A 134 6.88 1.00 2.93
N ILE A 135 7.42 0.27 1.95
CA ILE A 135 8.55 0.68 1.15
C ILE A 135 8.05 0.96 -0.26
N ASP A 136 7.97 2.23 -0.61
CA ASP A 136 7.59 2.69 -1.94
C ASP A 136 8.88 2.84 -2.78
N ILE A 137 9.26 1.74 -3.43
CA ILE A 137 10.52 1.66 -4.17
C ILE A 137 10.30 1.95 -5.65
N GLU A 138 10.87 3.07 -6.11
CA GLU A 138 10.63 3.61 -7.45
C GLU A 138 11.91 4.07 -8.15
N ALA A 139 11.80 4.26 -9.45
CA ALA A 139 12.84 4.87 -10.30
C ALA A 139 14.22 4.22 -10.09
N ALA A 140 15.27 5.02 -9.97
CA ALA A 140 16.65 4.54 -9.84
C ALA A 140 16.87 3.60 -8.65
N ALA A 141 16.08 3.69 -7.58
CA ALA A 141 16.15 2.77 -6.46
C ALA A 141 15.63 1.38 -6.85
N TYR A 142 14.52 1.34 -7.59
CA TYR A 142 13.99 0.09 -8.14
C TYR A 142 14.92 -0.50 -9.22
N ASP A 143 15.45 0.33 -10.11
CA ASP A 143 16.29 -0.12 -11.24
C ASP A 143 17.67 -0.66 -10.81
N SER A 144 18.07 -0.44 -9.56
CA SER A 144 19.37 -0.89 -9.03
C SER A 144 19.26 -2.26 -8.35
N PRO A 145 19.85 -3.34 -8.94
CA PRO A 145 19.88 -4.65 -8.29
C PRO A 145 20.54 -4.64 -6.91
N THR A 146 21.52 -3.78 -6.70
CA THR A 146 22.22 -3.59 -5.41
C THR A 146 21.29 -2.97 -4.38
N VAL A 147 20.54 -1.94 -4.74
CA VAL A 147 19.56 -1.29 -3.85
C VAL A 147 18.41 -2.24 -3.52
N GLN A 148 17.90 -2.98 -4.51
CA GLN A 148 16.90 -4.01 -4.28
C GLN A 148 17.38 -5.06 -3.26
N GLN A 149 18.60 -5.59 -3.43
CA GLN A 149 19.14 -6.60 -2.50
C GLN A 149 19.34 -6.03 -1.10
N ARG A 150 19.87 -4.82 -1.00
CA ARG A 150 20.03 -4.11 0.28
C ARG A 150 18.68 -3.93 1.00
N THR A 151 17.65 -3.54 0.27
CA THR A 151 16.31 -3.37 0.81
C THR A 151 15.74 -4.69 1.32
N VAL A 152 15.86 -5.75 0.54
CA VAL A 152 15.43 -7.11 0.92
C VAL A 152 16.11 -7.58 2.20
N ASP A 153 17.43 -7.45 2.27
CA ASP A 153 18.23 -7.91 3.43
C ASP A 153 17.94 -7.06 4.68
N ALA A 154 17.73 -5.74 4.51
CA ALA A 154 17.33 -4.86 5.60
C ALA A 154 15.94 -5.24 6.15
N LEU A 155 14.98 -5.54 5.29
CA LEU A 155 13.63 -5.93 5.70
C LEU A 155 13.59 -7.29 6.40
N LYS A 156 14.47 -8.23 6.05
CA LYS A 156 14.66 -9.47 6.79
C LYS A 156 15.09 -9.19 8.24
N THR A 157 16.05 -8.30 8.42
CA THR A 157 16.52 -7.87 9.74
C THR A 157 15.38 -7.18 10.52
N VAL A 158 14.65 -6.28 9.88
CA VAL A 158 13.50 -5.60 10.50
C VAL A 158 12.46 -6.60 10.99
N ARG A 159 12.09 -7.59 10.17
CA ARG A 159 11.11 -8.61 10.58
C ARG A 159 11.61 -9.48 11.74
N ALA A 160 12.90 -9.82 11.74
CA ALA A 160 13.50 -10.59 12.83
C ALA A 160 13.49 -9.81 14.16
N ASN A 161 13.73 -8.50 14.10
CA ASN A 161 13.77 -7.63 15.27
C ASN A 161 12.38 -7.19 15.77
N ASN A 162 11.34 -7.29 14.93
CA ASN A 162 10.00 -6.84 15.23
C ASN A 162 8.97 -7.94 14.91
N PRO A 163 8.83 -8.98 15.75
CA PRO A 163 7.85 -10.03 15.52
C PRO A 163 6.44 -9.48 15.36
N GLY A 164 5.78 -9.85 14.28
CA GLY A 164 4.41 -9.41 13.98
C GLY A 164 4.27 -8.10 13.19
N ILE A 165 5.36 -7.37 12.96
CA ILE A 165 5.31 -6.19 12.10
C ILE A 165 4.89 -6.57 10.67
N LYS A 166 4.00 -5.80 10.07
CA LYS A 166 3.63 -5.95 8.68
C LYS A 166 4.60 -5.18 7.77
N VAL A 167 5.04 -5.82 6.70
CA VAL A 167 5.92 -5.22 5.70
C VAL A 167 5.19 -5.19 4.37
N TYR A 168 4.98 -4.00 3.86
CA TYR A 168 4.42 -3.74 2.55
C TYR A 168 5.51 -3.21 1.62
N ILE A 169 5.48 -3.60 0.35
CA ILE A 169 6.35 -3.05 -0.69
C ILE A 169 5.47 -2.56 -1.82
N THR A 170 5.59 -1.27 -2.12
CA THR A 170 4.85 -0.59 -3.20
C THR A 170 5.82 -0.26 -4.32
N PHE A 171 5.44 -0.53 -5.58
CA PHE A 171 6.29 -0.36 -6.74
C PHE A 171 5.51 -0.28 -8.05
N GLY A 172 6.17 0.15 -9.12
CA GLY A 172 5.56 0.31 -10.44
C GLY A 172 5.17 -1.01 -11.10
N THR A 173 4.29 -0.93 -12.10
CA THR A 173 3.86 -2.07 -12.89
C THR A 173 3.59 -1.69 -14.34
N GLY A 174 3.71 -2.64 -15.26
CA GLY A 174 3.11 -2.54 -16.59
C GLY A 174 1.64 -2.97 -16.59
N GLN A 175 0.99 -2.83 -17.74
CA GLN A 175 -0.43 -3.20 -17.92
C GLN A 175 -0.73 -4.69 -17.69
N ASN A 176 0.28 -5.55 -17.80
CA ASN A 176 0.16 -7.01 -17.65
C ASN A 176 0.79 -7.51 -16.34
N GLY A 177 1.12 -6.63 -15.43
CA GLY A 177 1.81 -6.93 -14.19
C GLY A 177 3.24 -6.38 -14.17
N PRO A 178 3.91 -6.44 -13.00
CA PRO A 178 5.27 -5.98 -12.83
C PRO A 178 6.28 -6.96 -13.44
N ASP A 179 7.52 -6.50 -13.63
CA ASP A 179 8.63 -7.44 -13.78
C ASP A 179 8.83 -8.22 -12.46
N ASN A 180 9.61 -9.30 -12.55
CA ASN A 180 9.76 -10.22 -11.42
C ASN A 180 11.03 -9.99 -10.58
N SER A 181 11.84 -8.98 -10.89
CA SER A 181 13.21 -8.86 -10.35
C SER A 181 13.22 -8.76 -8.82
N LEU A 182 12.47 -7.82 -8.26
CA LEU A 182 12.42 -7.58 -6.82
C LEU A 182 11.71 -8.72 -6.07
N ILE A 183 10.58 -9.20 -6.59
CA ILE A 183 9.79 -10.29 -5.98
C ILE A 183 10.61 -11.58 -5.94
N SER A 184 11.26 -11.94 -7.05
CA SER A 184 12.11 -13.15 -7.13
C SER A 184 13.32 -13.06 -6.19
N LYS A 185 13.93 -11.88 -6.08
CA LYS A 185 15.03 -11.62 -5.17
C LYS A 185 14.62 -11.78 -3.70
N ALA A 186 13.48 -11.24 -3.33
CA ALA A 186 12.91 -11.37 -1.99
C ALA A 186 12.60 -12.83 -1.65
N ALA A 187 11.94 -13.56 -2.56
CA ALA A 187 11.62 -14.98 -2.38
C ALA A 187 12.89 -15.83 -2.24
N ALA A 188 13.88 -15.63 -3.13
CA ALA A 188 15.17 -16.33 -3.07
C ALA A 188 15.95 -16.04 -1.78
N SER A 189 15.77 -14.84 -1.21
CA SER A 189 16.39 -14.44 0.06
C SER A 189 15.61 -14.91 1.30
N GLY A 190 14.43 -15.52 1.12
CA GLY A 190 13.56 -15.96 2.21
C GLY A 190 12.81 -14.81 2.93
N LEU A 191 12.68 -13.65 2.29
CA LEU A 191 11.85 -12.57 2.81
C LEU A 191 10.38 -12.83 2.47
N THR A 192 9.52 -12.90 3.48
CA THR A 192 8.06 -12.86 3.30
C THR A 192 7.58 -11.41 3.38
N VAL A 193 6.78 -10.99 2.42
CA VAL A 193 6.16 -9.66 2.34
C VAL A 193 4.66 -9.81 2.56
N ASP A 194 4.07 -8.98 3.41
CA ASP A 194 2.63 -9.07 3.72
C ASP A 194 1.77 -8.54 2.56
N SER A 195 2.24 -7.55 1.81
CA SER A 195 1.64 -7.15 0.53
C SER A 195 2.68 -6.64 -0.45
N TRP A 196 2.75 -7.29 -1.58
CA TRP A 196 3.31 -6.75 -2.80
C TRP A 196 2.25 -5.84 -3.43
N THR A 197 2.48 -4.54 -3.47
CA THR A 197 1.48 -3.56 -3.89
C THR A 197 1.92 -2.87 -5.16
N ILE A 198 1.15 -3.00 -6.23
CA ILE A 198 1.44 -2.33 -7.51
C ILE A 198 0.78 -0.97 -7.61
N MET A 199 1.38 -0.09 -8.42
CA MET A 199 0.85 1.21 -8.82
C MET A 199 0.37 1.15 -10.27
N PRO A 200 -0.90 0.78 -10.53
CA PRO A 200 -1.42 0.51 -11.87
C PRO A 200 -1.91 1.79 -12.55
N PHE A 201 -1.00 2.70 -12.83
CA PHE A 201 -1.26 3.96 -13.54
C PHE A 201 -0.03 4.40 -14.34
N ASN A 202 -0.14 5.51 -15.07
CA ASN A 202 0.88 5.99 -16.01
C ASN A 202 1.19 4.99 -17.14
N PHE A 203 0.14 4.41 -17.71
CA PHE A 203 0.20 3.37 -18.76
C PHE A 203 0.28 3.91 -20.19
N GLY A 204 0.39 5.21 -20.39
CA GLY A 204 0.58 5.79 -21.73
C GLY A 204 -0.48 6.78 -22.17
N GLY A 205 -1.21 7.39 -21.27
CA GLY A 205 -2.06 8.55 -21.56
C GLY A 205 -3.56 8.29 -21.66
N ALA A 206 -4.29 9.30 -22.09
CA ALA A 206 -5.76 9.34 -22.06
C ALA A 206 -6.45 8.23 -22.89
N GLY A 207 -7.73 7.99 -22.60
CA GLY A 207 -8.58 7.03 -23.34
C GLY A 207 -8.46 5.58 -22.87
N GLN A 208 -7.72 5.30 -21.82
CA GLN A 208 -7.55 3.95 -21.24
C GLN A 208 -8.73 3.60 -20.32
N ASN A 209 -9.16 2.33 -20.35
CA ASN A 209 -10.07 1.79 -19.33
C ASN A 209 -9.25 1.40 -18.10
N MET A 210 -9.04 2.36 -17.18
CA MET A 210 -8.14 2.20 -16.06
C MET A 210 -8.61 1.15 -15.04
N GLY A 211 -9.92 0.98 -14.86
CA GLY A 211 -10.45 -0.08 -14.02
C GLY A 211 -10.02 -1.46 -14.52
N GLN A 212 -10.24 -1.77 -15.80
CA GLN A 212 -9.88 -3.07 -16.39
C GLN A 212 -8.35 -3.27 -16.48
N LEU A 213 -7.60 -2.23 -16.80
CA LEU A 213 -6.14 -2.31 -16.82
C LEU A 213 -5.56 -2.60 -15.44
N THR A 214 -6.13 -2.01 -14.39
CA THR A 214 -5.77 -2.29 -13.00
C THR A 214 -5.98 -3.77 -12.66
N LEU A 215 -7.14 -4.33 -13.01
CA LEU A 215 -7.42 -5.75 -12.77
C LEU A 215 -6.44 -6.66 -13.51
N ARG A 216 -6.13 -6.34 -14.75
CA ARG A 216 -5.16 -7.11 -15.56
C ARG A 216 -3.75 -7.05 -14.94
N ALA A 217 -3.29 -5.88 -14.53
CA ALA A 217 -2.01 -5.74 -13.86
C ALA A 217 -1.97 -6.49 -12.53
N ALA A 218 -3.06 -6.48 -11.76
CA ALA A 218 -3.17 -7.20 -10.49
C ALA A 218 -3.14 -8.73 -10.68
N GLU A 219 -3.74 -9.27 -11.73
CA GLU A 219 -3.60 -10.69 -12.08
C GLU A 219 -2.16 -11.05 -12.45
N GLY A 220 -1.45 -10.17 -13.17
CA GLY A 220 -0.04 -10.35 -13.46
C GLY A 220 0.82 -10.36 -12.20
N LEU A 221 0.57 -9.44 -11.28
CA LEU A 221 1.23 -9.41 -9.97
C LEU A 221 0.99 -10.72 -9.21
N LYS A 222 -0.26 -11.16 -9.10
CA LYS A 222 -0.61 -12.41 -8.43
C LYS A 222 0.16 -13.60 -9.03
N ASN A 223 0.24 -13.68 -10.35
CA ASN A 223 0.98 -14.75 -11.01
C ASN A 223 2.49 -14.70 -10.72
N THR A 224 3.08 -13.50 -10.67
CA THR A 224 4.48 -13.31 -10.31
C THR A 224 4.75 -13.75 -8.86
N VAL A 225 3.92 -13.32 -7.91
CA VAL A 225 4.04 -13.71 -6.50
C VAL A 225 3.84 -15.21 -6.32
N LYS A 226 2.81 -15.79 -6.96
CA LYS A 226 2.56 -17.23 -6.95
C LYS A 226 3.79 -18.02 -7.40
N SER A 227 4.38 -17.64 -8.54
CA SER A 227 5.54 -18.34 -9.09
C SER A 227 6.78 -18.20 -8.21
N ALA A 228 7.03 -17.03 -7.68
CA ALA A 228 8.24 -16.76 -6.88
C ALA A 228 8.23 -17.49 -5.52
N TYR A 229 7.06 -17.57 -4.88
CA TYR A 229 6.93 -18.14 -3.54
C TYR A 229 6.36 -19.57 -3.52
N GLY A 230 5.92 -20.10 -4.66
CA GLY A 230 5.25 -21.40 -4.70
C GLY A 230 3.87 -21.41 -4.04
N TYR A 231 3.19 -20.28 -4.01
CA TYR A 231 1.88 -20.13 -3.39
C TYR A 231 0.75 -20.74 -4.23
N SER A 232 -0.37 -21.10 -3.59
CA SER A 232 -1.64 -21.25 -4.28
C SER A 232 -2.15 -19.90 -4.79
N ASP A 233 -3.19 -19.89 -5.64
CA ASP A 233 -3.80 -18.64 -6.10
C ASP A 233 -4.33 -17.81 -4.93
N ASP A 234 -5.06 -18.42 -3.99
CA ASP A 234 -5.59 -17.72 -2.81
C ASP A 234 -4.48 -17.14 -1.93
N GLN A 235 -3.42 -17.91 -1.68
CA GLN A 235 -2.26 -17.40 -0.93
C GLN A 235 -1.59 -16.23 -1.64
N ALA A 236 -1.42 -16.30 -2.97
CA ALA A 236 -0.82 -15.22 -3.73
C ALA A 236 -1.67 -13.94 -3.67
N TYR A 237 -2.99 -14.04 -3.85
CA TYR A 237 -3.87 -12.88 -3.70
C TYR A 237 -3.77 -12.24 -2.32
N ARG A 238 -3.71 -13.02 -1.25
CA ARG A 238 -3.54 -12.54 0.13
C ARG A 238 -2.17 -11.94 0.44
N HIS A 239 -1.25 -11.97 -0.50
CA HIS A 239 0.04 -11.31 -0.46
C HIS A 239 0.19 -10.22 -1.53
N THR A 240 -0.90 -9.78 -2.16
CA THR A 240 -0.90 -8.74 -3.18
C THR A 240 -1.80 -7.58 -2.82
N GLY A 241 -1.52 -6.43 -3.40
CA GLY A 241 -2.28 -5.21 -3.17
C GLY A 241 -2.25 -4.27 -4.37
N ILE A 242 -3.12 -3.28 -4.31
CA ILE A 242 -3.28 -2.25 -5.33
C ILE A 242 -3.17 -0.88 -4.67
N SER A 243 -2.34 -0.01 -5.23
CA SER A 243 -2.26 1.42 -4.94
C SER A 243 -2.61 2.21 -6.20
N SER A 244 -3.86 2.56 -6.38
CA SER A 244 -4.31 3.36 -7.53
C SER A 244 -3.89 4.82 -7.41
N MET A 245 -4.07 5.60 -8.49
CA MET A 245 -4.03 7.06 -8.45
C MET A 245 -5.44 7.59 -8.77
N ASN A 246 -6.03 8.35 -7.87
CA ASN A 246 -7.40 8.83 -8.05
C ASN A 246 -7.49 10.06 -8.97
N GLY A 247 -8.40 10.03 -9.94
CA GLY A 247 -8.63 11.13 -10.87
C GLY A 247 -7.67 11.13 -12.06
N ILE A 248 -7.23 12.30 -12.48
CA ILE A 248 -6.29 12.43 -13.60
C ILE A 248 -4.89 12.05 -13.13
N THR A 249 -4.28 11.07 -13.78
CA THR A 249 -2.91 10.62 -13.48
C THR A 249 -1.86 11.56 -14.08
N ASP A 250 -0.59 11.36 -13.74
CA ASP A 250 0.51 12.19 -14.25
C ASP A 250 0.65 12.11 -15.78
N ASN A 251 0.25 10.99 -16.37
CA ASN A 251 0.27 10.79 -17.83
C ASN A 251 -1.08 11.10 -18.51
N GLY A 252 -2.05 11.64 -17.76
CA GLY A 252 -3.33 12.11 -18.31
C GLY A 252 -4.40 11.03 -18.46
N GLU A 253 -4.22 9.83 -17.94
CA GLU A 253 -5.29 8.85 -17.82
C GLU A 253 -6.32 9.34 -16.80
N THR A 254 -7.58 8.94 -16.99
CA THR A 254 -8.65 9.27 -16.05
C THR A 254 -9.04 8.02 -15.26
N VAL A 255 -8.86 8.08 -13.96
CA VAL A 255 -9.33 7.06 -13.01
C VAL A 255 -10.54 7.62 -12.28
N THR A 256 -11.69 7.02 -12.52
CA THR A 256 -12.98 7.50 -12.01
C THR A 256 -13.33 6.83 -10.68
N VAL A 257 -14.32 7.42 -9.97
CA VAL A 257 -14.94 6.77 -8.80
C VAL A 257 -15.53 5.40 -9.17
N ASN A 258 -16.02 5.25 -10.42
CA ASN A 258 -16.55 3.97 -10.89
C ASN A 258 -15.44 2.92 -11.11
N ASP A 259 -14.25 3.35 -11.56
CA ASP A 259 -13.09 2.45 -11.62
C ASP A 259 -12.71 1.95 -10.23
N PHE A 260 -12.79 2.81 -9.20
CA PHE A 260 -12.57 2.39 -7.82
C PHE A 260 -13.59 1.35 -7.33
N ARG A 261 -14.87 1.45 -7.75
CA ARG A 261 -15.87 0.41 -7.46
C ARG A 261 -15.53 -0.92 -8.13
N THR A 262 -15.06 -0.88 -9.37
CA THR A 262 -14.60 -2.06 -10.10
C THR A 262 -13.42 -2.72 -9.38
N ILE A 263 -12.43 -1.92 -8.97
CA ILE A 263 -11.25 -2.38 -8.24
C ILE A 263 -11.64 -2.93 -6.85
N LEU A 264 -12.55 -2.27 -6.14
CA LEU A 264 -13.08 -2.75 -4.86
C LEU A 264 -13.71 -4.14 -5.00
N GLY A 265 -14.58 -4.32 -6.00
CA GLY A 265 -15.25 -5.61 -6.24
C GLY A 265 -14.23 -6.73 -6.51
N TYR A 266 -13.19 -6.44 -7.27
CA TYR A 266 -12.09 -7.37 -7.50
C TYR A 266 -11.33 -7.69 -6.20
N ALA A 267 -10.96 -6.67 -5.43
CA ALA A 267 -10.24 -6.84 -4.17
C ALA A 267 -11.03 -7.70 -3.17
N GLN A 268 -12.34 -7.46 -3.05
CA GLN A 268 -13.24 -8.23 -2.18
C GLN A 268 -13.35 -9.70 -2.64
N GLN A 269 -13.51 -9.93 -3.94
CA GLN A 269 -13.61 -11.28 -4.49
C GLN A 269 -12.33 -12.09 -4.31
N ARG A 270 -11.17 -11.44 -4.35
CA ARG A 270 -9.84 -12.07 -4.28
C ARG A 270 -9.19 -12.02 -2.91
N HIS A 271 -9.75 -11.30 -1.95
CA HIS A 271 -9.21 -11.13 -0.60
C HIS A 271 -7.78 -10.56 -0.62
N LEU A 272 -7.58 -9.45 -1.34
CA LEU A 272 -6.26 -8.82 -1.43
C LEU A 272 -5.77 -8.38 -0.04
N ALA A 273 -4.46 -8.40 0.17
CA ALA A 273 -3.85 -7.94 1.42
C ALA A 273 -4.00 -6.43 1.63
N ARG A 274 -4.03 -5.65 0.54
CA ARG A 274 -4.03 -4.18 0.61
C ARG A 274 -4.77 -3.56 -0.56
N LEU A 275 -5.55 -2.51 -0.23
CA LEU A 275 -6.23 -1.67 -1.19
C LEU A 275 -6.04 -0.22 -0.78
N THR A 276 -5.24 0.53 -1.53
CA THR A 276 -4.87 1.91 -1.22
C THR A 276 -4.77 2.76 -2.48
N PHE A 277 -4.45 4.05 -2.34
CA PHE A 277 -4.30 4.95 -3.48
C PHE A 277 -3.53 6.24 -3.12
N TRP A 278 -2.89 6.83 -4.10
CA TRP A 278 -2.36 8.17 -4.10
C TRP A 278 -3.41 9.12 -4.67
N SER A 279 -4.07 10.02 -3.91
CA SER A 279 -3.93 10.24 -2.48
C SER A 279 -5.19 10.89 -1.90
N VAL A 280 -5.33 10.90 -0.61
CA VAL A 280 -6.39 11.63 0.11
C VAL A 280 -6.32 13.14 -0.19
N ASN A 281 -5.11 13.69 -0.34
CA ASN A 281 -4.91 15.09 -0.73
C ASN A 281 -5.65 15.46 -2.02
N ARG A 282 -5.75 14.51 -2.95
CA ARG A 282 -6.41 14.66 -4.25
C ARG A 282 -7.91 14.39 -4.22
N ASP A 283 -8.44 13.78 -3.14
CA ASP A 283 -9.81 13.25 -3.11
C ASP A 283 -10.86 14.33 -2.84
N ARG A 284 -10.90 15.30 -3.73
CA ARG A 284 -11.83 16.45 -3.71
C ARG A 284 -11.99 17.07 -5.10
N PRO A 285 -13.10 17.82 -5.33
CA PRO A 285 -13.30 18.56 -6.56
C PRO A 285 -12.22 19.63 -6.75
N CYS A 286 -11.87 19.91 -7.99
CA CYS A 286 -10.99 21.02 -8.31
C CYS A 286 -11.71 22.37 -8.25
N THR A 287 -11.11 23.32 -7.53
CA THR A 287 -11.55 24.72 -7.45
C THR A 287 -10.48 25.66 -8.01
N GLY A 288 -9.69 25.14 -8.99
CA GLY A 288 -8.60 25.89 -9.61
C GLY A 288 -7.22 25.49 -9.10
N GLY A 289 -7.08 24.39 -8.35
CA GLY A 289 -5.79 23.86 -7.87
C GLY A 289 -5.03 23.03 -8.90
N GLY A 290 -3.75 22.75 -8.61
CA GLY A 290 -2.92 21.83 -9.39
C GLY A 290 -3.25 20.37 -9.09
N ALA A 291 -2.62 19.46 -9.86
CA ALA A 291 -2.86 18.02 -9.83
C ALA A 291 -2.73 17.35 -8.45
N ASP A 292 -2.01 17.93 -7.51
CA ASP A 292 -1.80 17.36 -6.19
C ASP A 292 -2.79 17.83 -5.12
N THR A 293 -3.69 18.75 -5.50
CA THR A 293 -4.69 19.33 -4.58
C THR A 293 -6.13 18.92 -4.87
N CYS A 294 -6.36 18.22 -5.98
CA CYS A 294 -7.67 17.74 -6.39
C CYS A 294 -7.54 16.62 -7.43
N SER A 295 -8.62 15.87 -7.67
CA SER A 295 -8.59 14.72 -8.58
C SER A 295 -8.66 15.08 -10.06
N GLY A 296 -9.18 16.25 -10.41
CA GLY A 296 -9.43 16.63 -11.80
C GLY A 296 -10.69 16.03 -12.43
N VAL A 297 -11.45 15.23 -11.68
CA VAL A 297 -12.71 14.62 -12.13
C VAL A 297 -13.89 15.12 -11.31
N SER A 298 -15.10 14.95 -11.86
CA SER A 298 -16.34 15.28 -11.14
C SER A 298 -16.53 14.31 -9.99
N GLN A 299 -16.60 14.83 -8.78
CA GLN A 299 -16.82 14.08 -7.54
C GLN A 299 -17.32 14.97 -6.42
N GLN A 300 -17.80 14.35 -5.33
CA GLN A 300 -17.91 14.99 -4.03
C GLN A 300 -16.61 14.77 -3.22
N PRO A 301 -16.31 15.60 -2.20
CA PRO A 301 -15.17 15.34 -1.33
C PRO A 301 -15.19 13.91 -0.77
N TRP A 302 -14.07 13.22 -0.85
CA TRP A 302 -13.84 11.87 -0.29
C TRP A 302 -14.60 10.73 -0.99
N ASP A 303 -15.06 10.91 -2.23
CA ASP A 303 -15.78 9.85 -2.94
C ASP A 303 -14.91 8.62 -3.19
N PHE A 304 -13.66 8.79 -3.54
CA PHE A 304 -12.71 7.69 -3.75
C PHE A 304 -12.42 6.96 -2.43
N THR A 305 -12.14 7.70 -1.36
CA THR A 305 -11.91 7.14 -0.02
C THR A 305 -13.13 6.37 0.47
N ARG A 306 -14.36 6.89 0.27
CA ARG A 306 -15.59 6.19 0.66
C ARG A 306 -15.76 4.86 -0.05
N VAL A 307 -15.35 4.76 -1.32
CA VAL A 307 -15.42 3.48 -2.04
C VAL A 307 -14.48 2.48 -1.40
N PHE A 308 -13.21 2.82 -1.24
CA PHE A 308 -12.24 1.88 -0.68
C PHE A 308 -12.44 1.59 0.80
N ALA A 309 -13.00 2.52 1.58
CA ALA A 309 -13.34 2.29 2.99
C ALA A 309 -14.35 1.15 3.21
N GLN A 310 -15.04 0.69 2.16
CA GLN A 310 -15.91 -0.49 2.20
C GLN A 310 -15.14 -1.82 2.17
N TYR A 311 -13.84 -1.80 1.90
CA TYR A 311 -13.01 -2.99 1.88
C TYR A 311 -12.66 -3.42 3.31
N THR A 312 -12.92 -4.68 3.62
CA THR A 312 -12.66 -5.25 4.96
C THR A 312 -11.64 -6.41 4.96
N GLY A 313 -11.10 -6.74 3.76
CA GLY A 313 -10.14 -7.85 3.57
C GLY A 313 -10.79 -9.13 3.11
#